data_0e31946e739314bb973a5e9c6c402822
#
_entry.id   0e31946e739314bb973a5e9c6c402822
#
_cell.length_a   1.000
_cell.length_b   1.000
_cell.length_c   1.000
_cell.angle_alpha   90.00
_cell.angle_beta   90.00
_cell.angle_gamma   90.00
#
_symmetry.space_group_name_H-M   'P 1'
#
loop_
_entity.id
_entity.type
_entity.pdbx_description
1 polymer ?
#
loop_
_entity_poly.entity_id
_entity_poly.type
_entity_poly.pdbx_seq_one_letter_code
_entity_poly.pdbx_strand_id
1 'polypeptide(L)'
;MSRQVSPSTDQVYGLQRVTRIWGVSRATIYRHRHHLDDVRRKRPGPLGAMSDKDLVAEIRQLLQDSPFHGEGYRKLWARLRFAGIRTSRRRVLRLMREHGLLAHQRAGRSRGSRAHDGKITTERVDVMWGTDLTSVMTGEGQAALQRAYASCAHGHAAVIAVDHCSAECVGIHASHRADRFETLEPVKQAVRERFGAFAKGVAAGLQLRHDHGSQYVSHHFQSEIRFLGIESSPAFVREPEGNGCAERFIRTLKENLLWVRPFATVEELRSALIAFKRTYNQTWIIERHGYKTPAQVRADQIGQLPMAA
;
A
#
# COMPACT_ATOMS: atom_id res chain seq x y z
N MET A 1 -21.48 -6.40 46.84
CA MET A 1 -21.78 -5.20 47.70
C MET A 1 -23.27 -4.87 47.79
N SER A 2 -24.08 -4.68 46.75
CA SER A 2 -25.48 -4.27 46.88
C SER A 2 -26.38 -5.24 47.65
N ARG A 3 -26.01 -6.49 47.81
CA ARG A 3 -26.69 -7.55 48.59
C ARG A 3 -26.05 -7.80 49.94
N GLN A 4 -25.00 -7.10 50.31
CA GLN A 4 -24.32 -7.24 51.62
C GLN A 4 -25.02 -6.38 52.63
N VAL A 5 -25.03 -6.87 53.87
CA VAL A 5 -25.61 -6.20 55.03
C VAL A 5 -24.61 -5.26 55.67
N SER A 6 -25.04 -4.10 56.09
CA SER A 6 -24.21 -3.13 56.79
C SER A 6 -23.94 -3.60 58.20
N PRO A 7 -22.67 -3.63 58.66
CA PRO A 7 -22.36 -4.05 60.04
C PRO A 7 -22.91 -3.14 61.11
N SER A 8 -23.22 -1.85 60.76
CA SER A 8 -23.65 -0.84 61.74
C SER A 8 -25.20 -0.71 61.81
N THR A 9 -25.91 -1.08 60.74
CA THR A 9 -27.37 -0.85 60.67
C THR A 9 -28.18 -2.12 60.41
N ASP A 10 -27.53 -3.22 60.24
CA ASP A 10 -28.07 -4.57 59.90
C ASP A 10 -29.03 -4.56 58.70
N GLN A 11 -28.88 -3.56 57.80
CA GLN A 11 -29.67 -3.41 56.58
C GLN A 11 -28.84 -3.61 55.33
N VAL A 12 -29.47 -4.15 54.29
CA VAL A 12 -28.83 -4.35 52.97
C VAL A 12 -28.46 -3.01 52.34
N TYR A 13 -27.24 -2.83 51.85
CA TYR A 13 -26.79 -1.59 51.23
C TYR A 13 -27.65 -1.11 50.05
N GLY A 14 -28.27 -2.00 49.35
CA GLY A 14 -29.13 -1.70 48.22
C GLY A 14 -28.38 -1.17 47.00
N LEU A 15 -28.96 -1.40 45.83
CA LEU A 15 -28.30 -1.03 44.57
C LEU A 15 -28.17 0.49 44.38
N GLN A 16 -29.19 1.23 44.84
CA GLN A 16 -29.23 2.70 44.66
C GLN A 16 -28.14 3.40 45.46
N ARG A 17 -27.85 2.97 46.69
CA ARG A 17 -26.82 3.54 47.55
C ARG A 17 -25.41 3.22 46.98
N VAL A 18 -25.21 1.99 46.60
CA VAL A 18 -23.93 1.52 46.01
C VAL A 18 -23.61 2.26 44.71
N THR A 19 -24.59 2.39 43.80
CA THR A 19 -24.38 3.06 42.52
C THR A 19 -24.11 4.55 42.66
N ARG A 20 -24.77 5.23 43.66
CA ARG A 20 -24.52 6.64 43.96
C ARG A 20 -23.08 6.85 44.46
N ILE A 21 -22.62 6.03 45.40
CA ILE A 21 -21.27 6.16 45.98
C ILE A 21 -20.18 5.86 44.93
N TRP A 22 -20.42 4.90 44.03
CA TRP A 22 -19.46 4.54 42.97
C TRP A 22 -19.57 5.39 41.72
N GLY A 23 -20.46 6.36 41.65
CA GLY A 23 -20.65 7.19 40.47
C GLY A 23 -21.13 6.43 39.22
N VAL A 24 -21.71 5.22 39.37
CA VAL A 24 -22.12 4.37 38.27
C VAL A 24 -23.64 4.40 38.13
N SER A 25 -24.16 4.58 36.90
CA SER A 25 -25.59 4.55 36.67
C SER A 25 -26.21 3.16 36.96
N ARG A 26 -27.41 3.13 37.51
CA ARG A 26 -28.15 1.86 37.70
C ARG A 26 -28.36 1.11 36.41
N ALA A 27 -28.60 1.83 35.31
CA ALA A 27 -28.77 1.25 33.96
C ALA A 27 -27.52 0.50 33.50
N THR A 28 -26.32 0.99 33.86
CA THR A 28 -25.03 0.31 33.56
C THR A 28 -24.93 -1.02 34.31
N ILE A 29 -25.31 -1.06 35.59
CA ILE A 29 -25.28 -2.30 36.40
C ILE A 29 -26.28 -3.30 35.86
N TYR A 30 -27.51 -2.89 35.53
CA TYR A 30 -28.53 -3.77 34.94
C TYR A 30 -28.10 -4.30 33.57
N ARG A 31 -27.53 -3.45 32.70
CA ARG A 31 -26.97 -3.91 31.43
C ARG A 31 -25.86 -4.97 31.62
N HIS A 32 -24.98 -4.77 32.59
CA HIS A 32 -23.94 -5.74 32.93
C HIS A 32 -24.49 -7.06 33.46
N ARG A 33 -25.47 -7.02 34.34
CA ARG A 33 -26.11 -8.24 34.84
C ARG A 33 -26.86 -9.00 33.74
N HIS A 34 -27.62 -8.31 32.91
CA HIS A 34 -28.29 -8.93 31.75
C HIS A 34 -27.29 -9.45 30.71
N HIS A 35 -26.08 -8.85 30.60
CA HIS A 35 -25.04 -9.36 29.70
C HIS A 35 -24.39 -10.65 30.19
N LEU A 36 -24.37 -10.91 31.49
CA LEU A 36 -23.84 -12.14 32.07
C LEU A 36 -24.83 -13.32 31.92
N ASP A 37 -26.14 -13.01 31.95
CA ASP A 37 -27.19 -14.02 31.79
C ASP A 37 -27.50 -14.35 30.30
N ASP A 38 -27.03 -13.53 29.35
CA ASP A 38 -27.41 -13.57 27.94
C ASP A 38 -26.25 -13.91 27.01
N VAL A 39 -25.63 -15.07 27.25
CA VAL A 39 -24.55 -15.61 26.41
C VAL A 39 -25.01 -15.92 24.98
N ARG A 40 -26.29 -15.74 24.63
CA ARG A 40 -26.89 -16.16 23.35
C ARG A 40 -27.73 -15.14 22.60
N ARG A 41 -27.73 -13.87 22.92
CA ARG A 41 -28.37 -12.91 22.01
C ARG A 41 -27.58 -12.80 20.73
N LYS A 42 -28.02 -13.51 19.68
CA LYS A 42 -27.61 -13.22 18.32
C LYS A 42 -27.78 -11.73 18.10
N ARG A 43 -26.69 -11.01 17.88
CA ARG A 43 -26.74 -9.59 17.53
C ARG A 43 -27.67 -9.47 16.34
N PRO A 44 -28.69 -8.58 16.36
CA PRO A 44 -29.54 -8.36 15.21
C PRO A 44 -28.65 -7.93 14.04
N GLY A 45 -28.55 -8.79 13.05
CA GLY A 45 -27.89 -8.53 11.78
C GLY A 45 -28.93 -8.55 10.67
N PRO A 46 -28.62 -8.07 9.48
CA PRO A 46 -29.53 -8.20 8.34
C PRO A 46 -29.90 -9.67 8.16
N LEU A 47 -31.19 -9.94 7.99
CA LEU A 47 -31.71 -11.24 7.59
C LEU A 47 -30.98 -11.67 6.31
N GLY A 48 -30.40 -12.87 6.29
CA GLY A 48 -29.64 -13.37 5.15
C GLY A 48 -28.13 -13.08 5.17
N ALA A 49 -27.58 -12.57 6.29
CA ALA A 49 -26.12 -12.45 6.42
C ALA A 49 -25.48 -13.84 6.38
N MET A 50 -24.45 -13.99 5.54
CA MET A 50 -23.60 -15.18 5.46
C MET A 50 -23.08 -15.57 6.84
N SER A 51 -23.00 -16.88 7.16
CA SER A 51 -22.48 -17.35 8.45
C SER A 51 -21.00 -16.96 8.62
N ASP A 52 -20.48 -16.92 9.86
CA ASP A 52 -19.08 -16.64 10.10
C ASP A 52 -18.17 -17.73 9.48
N LYS A 53 -18.61 -18.99 9.50
CA LYS A 53 -17.90 -20.13 8.90
C LYS A 53 -17.76 -19.94 7.39
N ASP A 54 -18.84 -19.62 6.68
CA ASP A 54 -18.83 -19.43 5.24
C ASP A 54 -18.04 -18.19 4.85
N LEU A 55 -18.18 -17.10 5.63
CA LEU A 55 -17.40 -15.88 5.41
C LEU A 55 -15.90 -16.09 5.56
N VAL A 56 -15.47 -16.94 6.50
CA VAL A 56 -14.05 -17.32 6.66
C VAL A 56 -13.58 -18.15 5.46
N ALA A 57 -14.41 -19.04 4.94
CA ALA A 57 -14.09 -19.80 3.73
C ALA A 57 -13.87 -18.85 2.52
N GLU A 58 -14.78 -17.89 2.32
CA GLU A 58 -14.63 -16.86 1.27
C GLU A 58 -13.39 -16.00 1.46
N ILE A 59 -13.08 -15.57 2.69
CA ILE A 59 -11.85 -14.82 2.97
C ILE A 59 -10.60 -15.63 2.62
N ARG A 60 -10.57 -16.92 2.95
CA ARG A 60 -9.44 -17.81 2.60
C ARG A 60 -9.32 -17.98 1.09
N GLN A 61 -10.42 -18.17 0.40
CA GLN A 61 -10.43 -18.29 -1.06
C GLN A 61 -9.89 -17.02 -1.71
N LEU A 62 -10.36 -15.83 -1.31
CA LEU A 62 -9.86 -14.55 -1.81
C LEU A 62 -8.36 -14.33 -1.55
N LEU A 63 -7.84 -14.83 -0.41
CA LEU A 63 -6.40 -14.76 -0.10
C LEU A 63 -5.58 -15.71 -0.96
N GLN A 64 -6.12 -16.91 -1.29
CA GLN A 64 -5.47 -17.88 -2.15
C GLN A 64 -5.45 -17.43 -3.61
N ASP A 65 -6.55 -16.85 -4.09
CA ASP A 65 -6.69 -16.36 -5.47
C ASP A 65 -5.95 -15.04 -5.71
N SER A 66 -5.56 -14.35 -4.65
CA SER A 66 -4.84 -13.07 -4.76
C SER A 66 -3.43 -13.30 -5.30
N PRO A 67 -2.99 -12.56 -6.34
CA PRO A 67 -1.60 -12.57 -6.78
C PRO A 67 -0.66 -11.85 -5.79
N PHE A 68 -1.18 -11.32 -4.69
CA PHE A 68 -0.43 -10.56 -3.70
C PHE A 68 -0.47 -11.22 -2.33
N HIS A 69 0.66 -11.15 -1.63
CA HIS A 69 0.81 -11.62 -0.27
C HIS A 69 0.40 -10.54 0.75
N GLY A 70 -0.21 -10.96 1.85
CA GLY A 70 -0.47 -10.08 2.99
C GLY A 70 -1.46 -8.95 2.72
N GLU A 71 -2.51 -9.21 1.94
CA GLU A 71 -3.59 -8.23 1.78
C GLU A 71 -4.31 -7.99 3.12
N GLY A 72 -4.39 -6.72 3.53
CA GLY A 72 -5.04 -6.34 4.79
C GLY A 72 -6.57 -6.44 4.74
N TYR A 73 -7.21 -6.55 5.92
CA TYR A 73 -8.66 -6.72 6.07
C TYR A 73 -9.52 -5.68 5.32
N ARG A 74 -9.01 -4.46 5.08
CA ARG A 74 -9.75 -3.43 4.34
C ARG A 74 -9.89 -3.77 2.87
N LYS A 75 -8.83 -4.31 2.26
CA LYS A 75 -8.87 -4.78 0.87
C LYS A 75 -9.77 -6.02 0.73
N LEU A 76 -9.62 -6.99 1.62
CA LEU A 76 -10.49 -8.18 1.62
C LEU A 76 -11.95 -7.81 1.81
N TRP A 77 -12.26 -6.86 2.69
CA TRP A 77 -13.61 -6.34 2.81
C TRP A 77 -14.14 -5.73 1.50
N ALA A 78 -13.29 -4.99 0.77
CA ALA A 78 -13.67 -4.42 -0.52
C ALA A 78 -13.87 -5.52 -1.58
N ARG A 79 -12.98 -6.52 -1.64
CA ARG A 79 -13.13 -7.69 -2.55
C ARG A 79 -14.40 -8.47 -2.26
N LEU A 80 -14.74 -8.72 -1.00
CA LEU A 80 -16.02 -9.35 -0.60
C LEU A 80 -17.21 -8.54 -1.13
N ARG A 81 -17.16 -7.21 -1.03
CA ARG A 81 -18.23 -6.36 -1.57
C ARG A 81 -18.34 -6.43 -3.09
N PHE A 82 -17.22 -6.49 -3.80
CA PHE A 82 -17.22 -6.69 -5.26
C PHE A 82 -17.79 -8.06 -5.65
N ALA A 83 -17.59 -9.07 -4.82
CA ALA A 83 -18.23 -10.38 -4.96
C ALA A 83 -19.71 -10.41 -4.48
N GLY A 84 -20.31 -9.25 -4.16
CA GLY A 84 -21.70 -9.16 -3.71
C GLY A 84 -21.93 -9.52 -2.23
N ILE A 85 -20.90 -9.87 -1.48
CA ILE A 85 -20.99 -10.27 -0.08
C ILE A 85 -20.99 -9.04 0.82
N ARG A 86 -22.16 -8.74 1.40
CA ARG A 86 -22.33 -7.60 2.32
C ARG A 86 -21.94 -7.98 3.75
N THR A 87 -20.87 -7.35 4.25
CA THR A 87 -20.39 -7.53 5.62
C THR A 87 -19.74 -6.25 6.14
N SER A 88 -19.56 -6.13 7.45
CA SER A 88 -18.89 -4.97 8.05
C SER A 88 -17.36 -5.17 8.09
N ARG A 89 -16.60 -4.06 7.96
CA ARG A 89 -15.13 -4.08 8.11
C ARG A 89 -14.69 -4.66 9.46
N ARG A 90 -15.43 -4.38 10.54
CA ARG A 90 -15.14 -4.88 11.89
C ARG A 90 -15.31 -6.40 11.97
N ARG A 91 -16.32 -6.96 11.29
CA ARG A 91 -16.54 -8.41 11.24
C ARG A 91 -15.41 -9.12 10.50
N VAL A 92 -15.02 -8.59 9.33
CA VAL A 92 -13.87 -9.13 8.58
C VAL A 92 -12.59 -9.10 9.42
N LEU A 93 -12.28 -7.96 10.06
CA LEU A 93 -11.10 -7.83 10.95
C LEU A 93 -11.14 -8.83 12.10
N ARG A 94 -12.29 -9.02 12.75
CA ARG A 94 -12.46 -9.98 13.84
C ARG A 94 -12.18 -11.39 13.37
N LEU A 95 -12.83 -11.83 12.29
CA LEU A 95 -12.66 -13.17 11.75
C LEU A 95 -11.23 -13.45 11.29
N MET A 96 -10.60 -12.50 10.59
CA MET A 96 -9.21 -12.63 10.20
C MET A 96 -8.28 -12.77 11.40
N ARG A 97 -8.55 -12.07 12.51
CA ARG A 97 -7.77 -12.18 13.75
C ARG A 97 -7.98 -13.54 14.42
N GLU A 98 -9.22 -13.96 14.57
CA GLU A 98 -9.58 -15.25 15.20
C GLU A 98 -9.00 -16.46 14.46
N HIS A 99 -8.84 -16.34 13.13
CA HIS A 99 -8.34 -17.42 12.28
C HIS A 99 -6.88 -17.25 11.82
N GLY A 100 -6.12 -16.31 12.40
CA GLY A 100 -4.69 -16.12 12.06
C GLY A 100 -4.43 -15.65 10.62
N LEU A 101 -5.40 -14.99 9.97
CA LEU A 101 -5.35 -14.55 8.58
C LEU A 101 -4.91 -13.09 8.41
N LEU A 102 -4.48 -12.42 9.48
CA LEU A 102 -4.02 -11.03 9.39
C LEU A 102 -2.70 -10.95 8.62
N ALA A 103 -2.59 -9.92 7.79
CA ALA A 103 -1.32 -9.56 7.16
C ALA A 103 -0.26 -9.28 8.23
N HIS A 104 0.98 -9.71 7.97
CA HIS A 104 2.11 -9.46 8.87
C HIS A 104 2.29 -7.96 9.10
N GLN A 105 2.18 -7.52 10.35
CA GLN A 105 2.43 -6.14 10.73
C GLN A 105 3.87 -6.01 11.22
N ARG A 106 4.66 -5.23 10.50
CA ARG A 106 5.98 -4.85 10.99
C ARG A 106 5.84 -3.84 12.13
N ALA A 107 6.68 -3.98 13.14
CA ALA A 107 6.81 -2.94 14.16
C ALA A 107 7.09 -1.60 13.48
N GLY A 108 6.22 -0.63 13.70
CA GLY A 108 6.41 0.72 13.16
C GLY A 108 7.67 1.33 13.77
N ARG A 109 8.55 1.91 12.95
CA ARG A 109 9.58 2.80 13.49
C ARG A 109 8.88 3.97 14.16
N SER A 110 9.36 4.36 15.35
CA SER A 110 8.97 5.62 15.99
C SER A 110 9.13 6.75 14.97
N ARG A 111 8.03 7.41 14.64
CA ARG A 111 8.08 8.60 13.78
C ARG A 111 8.49 9.76 14.64
N GLY A 112 9.61 10.42 14.28
CA GLY A 112 9.97 11.73 14.83
C GLY A 112 8.87 12.78 14.56
N SER A 113 9.04 13.98 15.09
CA SER A 113 8.16 15.11 14.78
C SER A 113 8.07 15.29 13.26
N ARG A 114 6.84 15.39 12.74
CA ARG A 114 6.63 15.67 11.32
C ARG A 114 6.89 17.16 11.08
N ALA A 115 7.85 17.46 10.22
CA ALA A 115 8.10 18.83 9.79
C ALA A 115 6.99 19.34 8.83
N HIS A 116 6.35 18.42 8.08
CA HIS A 116 5.28 18.74 7.15
C HIS A 116 4.13 17.75 7.24
N ASP A 117 2.90 18.26 7.29
CA ASP A 117 1.64 17.48 7.31
C ASP A 117 1.04 17.27 5.89
N GLY A 118 1.86 17.22 4.83
CA GLY A 118 1.40 17.10 3.46
C GLY A 118 1.62 15.70 2.84
N LYS A 119 0.67 15.26 2.00
CA LYS A 119 0.87 14.21 1.01
C LYS A 119 0.97 14.87 -0.36
N ILE A 120 2.06 14.63 -1.08
CA ILE A 120 2.18 15.08 -2.45
C ILE A 120 1.38 14.12 -3.34
N THR A 121 0.18 14.54 -3.69
CA THR A 121 -0.70 13.86 -4.63
C THR A 121 -1.17 14.86 -5.66
N THR A 122 -1.21 14.47 -6.92
CA THR A 122 -1.76 15.28 -8.00
C THR A 122 -3.23 14.93 -8.25
N GLU A 123 -4.01 15.89 -8.75
CA GLU A 123 -5.42 15.67 -9.06
C GLU A 123 -5.62 14.92 -10.38
N ARG A 124 -4.62 15.01 -11.28
CA ARG A 124 -4.66 14.41 -12.61
C ARG A 124 -3.47 13.49 -12.83
N VAL A 125 -3.69 12.46 -13.66
CA VAL A 125 -2.61 11.59 -14.13
C VAL A 125 -1.64 12.35 -15.04
N ASP A 126 -0.40 11.89 -15.10
CA ASP A 126 0.67 12.44 -15.94
C ASP A 126 1.03 13.91 -15.65
N VAL A 127 0.70 14.42 -14.46
CA VAL A 127 1.19 15.72 -13.96
C VAL A 127 2.51 15.55 -13.20
N MET A 128 2.62 14.49 -12.40
CA MET A 128 3.86 14.19 -11.66
C MET A 128 4.09 12.70 -11.60
N TRP A 129 5.28 12.28 -12.01
CA TRP A 129 5.78 10.93 -11.77
C TRP A 129 6.85 10.97 -10.68
N GLY A 130 6.91 9.91 -9.87
CA GLY A 130 7.99 9.69 -8.91
C GLY A 130 8.87 8.55 -9.40
N THR A 131 10.18 8.76 -9.43
CA THR A 131 11.17 7.71 -9.73
C THR A 131 12.01 7.41 -8.51
N ASP A 132 12.34 6.15 -8.33
CA ASP A 132 13.20 5.67 -7.24
C ASP A 132 13.82 4.33 -7.64
N LEU A 133 14.84 3.90 -6.91
CA LEU A 133 15.56 2.66 -7.18
C LEU A 133 15.68 1.80 -5.92
N THR A 134 15.83 0.49 -6.13
CA THR A 134 16.14 -0.44 -5.05
C THR A 134 17.14 -1.50 -5.48
N SER A 135 18.00 -1.92 -4.56
CA SER A 135 18.94 -3.01 -4.79
C SER A 135 18.21 -4.35 -4.81
N VAL A 136 18.62 -5.23 -5.72
CA VAL A 136 18.10 -6.60 -5.84
C VAL A 136 19.29 -7.56 -5.99
N MET A 137 19.27 -8.67 -5.27
CA MET A 137 20.27 -9.74 -5.41
C MET A 137 19.79 -10.75 -6.43
N THR A 138 20.64 -11.11 -7.40
CA THR A 138 20.41 -12.25 -8.31
C THR A 138 21.52 -13.29 -8.14
N GLY A 139 21.33 -14.51 -8.68
CA GLY A 139 22.32 -15.58 -8.64
C GLY A 139 23.65 -15.18 -9.28
N GLU A 140 23.61 -14.43 -10.37
CA GLU A 140 24.81 -13.89 -11.03
C GLU A 140 25.56 -12.91 -10.13
N GLY A 141 24.87 -12.08 -9.35
CA GLY A 141 25.48 -11.16 -8.39
C GLY A 141 26.10 -11.87 -7.20
N GLN A 142 25.54 -12.97 -6.71
CA GLN A 142 26.12 -13.79 -5.66
C GLN A 142 27.43 -14.47 -6.09
N ALA A 143 27.49 -14.97 -7.31
CA ALA A 143 28.73 -15.56 -7.87
C ALA A 143 29.84 -14.53 -8.06
N ALA A 144 29.50 -13.28 -8.37
CA ALA A 144 30.45 -12.15 -8.45
C ALA A 144 30.92 -11.72 -7.04
N LEU A 145 30.07 -11.73 -6.02
CA LEU A 145 30.42 -11.41 -4.63
C LEU A 145 31.40 -12.44 -4.03
N GLN A 146 31.23 -13.74 -4.33
CA GLN A 146 32.19 -14.77 -3.88
C GLN A 146 33.59 -14.60 -4.51
N ARG A 147 33.73 -13.99 -5.70
CA ARG A 147 35.01 -13.70 -6.36
C ARG A 147 35.59 -12.34 -6.00
N ALA A 148 34.76 -11.39 -5.53
CA ALA A 148 35.17 -10.02 -5.24
C ALA A 148 35.05 -9.71 -3.73
N TYR A 149 35.88 -10.41 -2.92
CA TYR A 149 36.01 -10.07 -1.49
C TYR A 149 36.79 -8.76 -1.24
N ALA A 150 36.92 -7.92 -2.24
CA ALA A 150 37.53 -6.61 -2.09
C ALA A 150 36.88 -5.60 -3.04
N SER A 151 36.18 -4.67 -2.45
CA SER A 151 35.56 -3.45 -3.01
C SER A 151 34.22 -3.58 -3.75
N CYS A 152 33.22 -2.90 -3.16
CA CYS A 152 31.96 -2.47 -3.72
C CYS A 152 30.90 -3.57 -3.98
N ALA A 153 29.98 -3.73 -3.05
CA ALA A 153 28.74 -4.45 -3.20
C ALA A 153 27.89 -3.86 -4.36
N HIS A 154 28.10 -4.36 -5.58
CA HIS A 154 27.29 -4.02 -6.72
C HIS A 154 26.14 -5.03 -6.83
N GLY A 155 25.07 -4.80 -6.06
CA GLY A 155 23.79 -5.46 -6.29
C GLY A 155 23.16 -4.92 -7.57
N HIS A 156 22.39 -5.76 -8.27
CA HIS A 156 21.55 -5.32 -9.36
C HIS A 156 20.53 -4.28 -8.88
N ALA A 157 20.09 -3.41 -9.74
CA ALA A 157 19.13 -2.36 -9.43
C ALA A 157 17.81 -2.59 -10.16
N ALA A 158 16.71 -2.44 -9.43
CA ALA A 158 15.39 -2.22 -10.02
C ALA A 158 15.04 -0.74 -9.89
N VAL A 159 14.77 -0.09 -11.01
CA VAL A 159 14.36 1.32 -11.09
C VAL A 159 12.90 1.38 -11.52
N ILE A 160 12.15 2.28 -10.92
CA ILE A 160 10.72 2.43 -11.18
C ILE A 160 10.34 3.87 -11.50
N ALA A 161 9.22 4.04 -12.20
CA ALA A 161 8.51 5.29 -12.31
C ALA A 161 7.02 5.07 -11.99
N VAL A 162 6.45 5.91 -11.13
CA VAL A 162 5.07 5.76 -10.61
C VAL A 162 4.36 7.10 -10.71
N ASP A 163 3.14 7.09 -11.22
CA ASP A 163 2.28 8.26 -11.28
C ASP A 163 1.74 8.63 -9.88
N HIS A 164 1.86 9.90 -9.50
CA HIS A 164 1.45 10.37 -8.16
C HIS A 164 -0.06 10.42 -7.96
N CYS A 165 -0.84 10.60 -9.03
CA CYS A 165 -2.29 10.59 -8.97
C CYS A 165 -2.83 9.18 -8.79
N SER A 166 -2.65 8.33 -9.78
CA SER A 166 -3.23 6.98 -9.84
C SER A 166 -2.47 5.94 -9.02
N ALA A 167 -1.21 6.23 -8.65
CA ALA A 167 -0.22 5.26 -8.16
C ALA A 167 0.09 4.14 -9.17
N GLU A 168 -0.14 4.36 -10.45
CA GLU A 168 0.21 3.43 -11.52
C GLU A 168 1.72 3.34 -11.69
N CYS A 169 2.26 2.14 -11.78
CA CYS A 169 3.62 1.95 -12.23
C CYS A 169 3.68 2.19 -13.74
N VAL A 170 4.19 3.35 -14.15
CA VAL A 170 4.29 3.74 -15.55
C VAL A 170 5.54 3.20 -16.22
N GLY A 171 6.64 3.02 -15.48
CA GLY A 171 7.89 2.45 -15.98
C GLY A 171 8.56 1.56 -14.95
N ILE A 172 9.24 0.50 -15.39
CA ILE A 172 10.00 -0.40 -14.53
C ILE A 172 11.13 -1.05 -15.31
N HIS A 173 12.31 -1.08 -14.72
CA HIS A 173 13.50 -1.62 -15.36
C HIS A 173 14.44 -2.28 -14.35
N ALA A 174 15.20 -3.28 -14.77
CA ALA A 174 16.28 -3.86 -13.98
C ALA A 174 17.58 -3.86 -14.77
N SER A 175 18.69 -3.61 -14.09
CA SER A 175 20.02 -3.56 -14.69
C SER A 175 21.09 -4.06 -13.73
N HIS A 176 22.26 -4.39 -14.27
CA HIS A 176 23.44 -4.79 -13.48
C HIS A 176 23.99 -3.63 -12.64
N ARG A 177 23.73 -2.38 -13.02
CA ARG A 177 24.21 -1.18 -12.34
C ARG A 177 23.14 -0.11 -12.32
N ALA A 178 23.04 0.65 -11.25
CA ALA A 178 22.15 1.81 -11.14
C ALA A 178 22.88 3.08 -11.62
N ASP A 179 23.31 3.11 -12.86
CA ASP A 179 23.94 4.31 -13.42
C ASP A 179 22.91 5.30 -14.01
N ARG A 180 23.43 6.46 -14.47
CA ARG A 180 22.60 7.54 -15.03
C ARG A 180 21.85 7.15 -16.32
N PHE A 181 22.28 6.11 -17.03
CA PHE A 181 21.62 5.66 -18.25
C PHE A 181 20.46 4.72 -17.90
N GLU A 182 20.73 3.75 -17.04
CA GLU A 182 19.78 2.73 -16.63
C GLU A 182 18.61 3.33 -15.78
N THR A 183 18.90 4.37 -14.98
CA THR A 183 17.85 5.06 -14.22
C THR A 183 16.89 5.85 -15.10
N LEU A 184 17.28 6.17 -16.32
CA LEU A 184 16.42 6.86 -17.30
C LEU A 184 15.49 5.89 -18.05
N GLU A 185 15.82 4.60 -18.13
CA GLU A 185 15.05 3.63 -18.92
C GLU A 185 13.56 3.51 -18.51
N PRO A 186 13.17 3.45 -17.22
CA PRO A 186 11.75 3.46 -16.86
C PRO A 186 11.01 4.73 -17.32
N VAL A 187 11.68 5.87 -17.29
CA VAL A 187 11.13 7.15 -17.76
C VAL A 187 10.92 7.12 -19.28
N LYS A 188 11.92 6.65 -20.05
CA LYS A 188 11.84 6.50 -21.50
C LYS A 188 10.70 5.54 -21.91
N GLN A 189 10.58 4.42 -21.22
CA GLN A 189 9.49 3.46 -21.44
C GLN A 189 8.13 4.12 -21.20
N ALA A 190 7.98 4.79 -20.07
CA ALA A 190 6.75 5.47 -19.70
C ALA A 190 6.38 6.57 -20.69
N VAL A 191 7.35 7.39 -21.15
CA VAL A 191 7.13 8.46 -22.13
C VAL A 191 6.64 7.88 -23.46
N ARG A 192 7.29 6.82 -23.98
CA ARG A 192 6.84 6.17 -25.21
C ARG A 192 5.44 5.57 -25.06
N GLU A 193 5.16 4.94 -23.95
CA GLU A 193 3.88 4.30 -23.67
C GLU A 193 2.73 5.32 -23.51
N ARG A 194 3.00 6.49 -22.92
CA ARG A 194 1.98 7.49 -22.59
C ARG A 194 1.81 8.61 -23.63
N PHE A 195 2.91 9.03 -24.23
CA PHE A 195 2.91 10.15 -25.18
C PHE A 195 3.18 9.70 -26.64
N GLY A 196 3.32 8.38 -26.86
CA GLY A 196 3.41 7.77 -28.19
C GLY A 196 4.76 7.90 -28.88
N ALA A 197 5.67 8.75 -28.40
CA ALA A 197 6.96 9.00 -29.01
C ALA A 197 8.04 9.33 -27.98
N PHE A 198 9.30 9.24 -28.41
CA PHE A 198 10.44 9.78 -27.69
C PHE A 198 10.98 10.98 -28.49
N ALA A 199 10.44 12.16 -28.23
CA ALA A 199 10.72 13.39 -29.00
C ALA A 199 10.88 14.60 -28.08
N LYS A 200 11.49 15.65 -28.63
CA LYS A 200 11.68 16.91 -27.89
C LYS A 200 10.35 17.50 -27.45
N GLY A 201 10.23 17.77 -26.15
CA GLY A 201 9.05 18.44 -25.57
C GLY A 201 7.78 17.60 -25.52
N VAL A 202 7.83 16.29 -25.84
CA VAL A 202 6.65 15.41 -25.94
C VAL A 202 5.92 15.26 -24.62
N ALA A 203 6.62 15.37 -23.50
CA ALA A 203 6.07 15.28 -22.15
C ALA A 203 6.04 16.64 -21.42
N ALA A 204 5.83 17.74 -22.17
CA ALA A 204 5.75 19.07 -21.59
C ALA A 204 4.61 19.17 -20.57
N GLY A 205 4.91 19.75 -19.39
CA GLY A 205 4.00 19.86 -18.26
C GLY A 205 4.05 18.68 -17.26
N LEU A 206 4.83 17.63 -17.56
CA LEU A 206 5.09 16.55 -16.63
C LEU A 206 6.24 16.94 -15.70
N GLN A 207 6.08 16.70 -14.39
CA GLN A 207 7.12 16.79 -13.39
C GLN A 207 7.65 15.40 -13.03
N LEU A 208 8.97 15.27 -12.87
CA LEU A 208 9.61 14.05 -12.41
C LEU A 208 10.23 14.24 -11.03
N ARG A 209 9.60 13.61 -10.03
CA ARG A 209 10.09 13.58 -8.64
C ARG A 209 11.17 12.53 -8.48
N HIS A 210 12.30 12.90 -7.88
CA HIS A 210 13.42 12.00 -7.62
C HIS A 210 14.17 12.43 -6.35
N ASP A 211 14.99 11.55 -5.82
CA ASP A 211 15.93 11.88 -4.74
C ASP A 211 17.18 12.63 -5.28
N HIS A 212 18.13 12.91 -4.38
CA HIS A 212 19.40 13.54 -4.73
C HIS A 212 20.50 12.54 -5.09
N GLY A 213 20.16 11.31 -5.48
CA GLY A 213 21.14 10.32 -5.92
C GLY A 213 21.97 10.84 -7.10
N SER A 214 23.26 10.51 -7.13
CA SER A 214 24.21 11.00 -8.14
C SER A 214 23.75 10.71 -9.58
N GLN A 215 23.04 9.62 -9.80
CA GLN A 215 22.46 9.23 -11.08
C GLN A 215 21.42 10.23 -11.58
N TYR A 216 20.55 10.73 -10.67
CA TYR A 216 19.46 11.68 -11.00
C TYR A 216 19.96 13.11 -11.17
N VAL A 217 20.97 13.53 -10.43
CA VAL A 217 21.55 14.89 -10.55
C VAL A 217 22.61 14.98 -11.67
N SER A 218 22.93 13.88 -12.33
CA SER A 218 23.91 13.86 -13.42
C SER A 218 23.47 14.73 -14.60
N HIS A 219 24.42 15.39 -15.26
CA HIS A 219 24.15 16.24 -16.43
C HIS A 219 23.37 15.48 -17.53
N HIS A 220 23.76 14.20 -17.78
CA HIS A 220 23.08 13.37 -18.77
C HIS A 220 21.60 13.18 -18.43
N PHE A 221 21.27 12.72 -17.22
CA PHE A 221 19.88 12.50 -16.80
C PHE A 221 19.05 13.78 -16.90
N GLN A 222 19.57 14.88 -16.37
CA GLN A 222 18.90 16.19 -16.39
C GLN A 222 18.71 16.75 -17.80
N SER A 223 19.68 16.52 -18.72
CA SER A 223 19.56 16.94 -20.12
C SER A 223 18.50 16.14 -20.87
N GLU A 224 18.41 14.81 -20.63
CA GLU A 224 17.45 13.96 -21.30
C GLU A 224 16.00 14.25 -20.84
N ILE A 225 15.76 14.40 -19.53
CA ILE A 225 14.41 14.76 -19.07
C ILE A 225 14.00 16.14 -19.56
N ARG A 226 14.93 17.11 -19.61
CA ARG A 226 14.66 18.44 -20.18
C ARG A 226 14.39 18.36 -21.68
N PHE A 227 15.12 17.53 -22.44
CA PHE A 227 14.84 17.30 -23.85
C PHE A 227 13.41 16.80 -24.07
N LEU A 228 12.92 15.90 -23.20
CA LEU A 228 11.54 15.41 -23.23
C LEU A 228 10.50 16.45 -22.80
N GLY A 229 10.91 17.60 -22.27
CA GLY A 229 10.01 18.62 -21.71
C GLY A 229 9.58 18.34 -20.28
N ILE A 230 10.22 17.38 -19.61
CA ILE A 230 9.93 17.00 -18.23
C ILE A 230 10.65 17.97 -17.28
N GLU A 231 9.92 18.50 -16.30
CA GLU A 231 10.45 19.35 -15.25
C GLU A 231 11.04 18.48 -14.12
N SER A 232 12.30 18.74 -13.74
CA SER A 232 12.94 18.10 -12.61
C SER A 232 12.37 18.64 -11.29
N SER A 233 11.89 17.73 -10.42
CA SER A 233 11.32 18.06 -9.11
C SER A 233 12.05 17.26 -8.02
N PRO A 234 13.27 17.65 -7.59
CA PRO A 234 13.98 16.93 -6.55
C PRO A 234 13.21 16.95 -5.22
N ALA A 235 13.24 15.85 -4.49
CA ALA A 235 12.70 15.79 -3.13
C ALA A 235 13.50 16.73 -2.21
N PHE A 236 12.88 17.29 -1.17
CA PHE A 236 13.61 18.12 -0.22
C PHE A 236 14.68 17.32 0.52
N VAL A 237 15.84 17.95 0.75
CA VAL A 237 16.96 17.33 1.45
C VAL A 237 16.51 16.94 2.87
N ARG A 238 16.71 15.66 3.24
CA ARG A 238 16.30 15.06 4.52
C ARG A 238 14.78 14.90 4.75
N GLU A 239 13.95 15.09 3.72
CA GLU A 239 12.51 14.84 3.81
C GLU A 239 12.10 13.67 2.89
N PRO A 240 12.16 12.42 3.40
CA PRO A 240 11.79 11.23 2.62
C PRO A 240 10.31 11.23 2.21
N GLU A 241 9.48 12.05 2.85
CA GLU A 241 8.04 12.10 2.57
C GLU A 241 7.71 12.65 1.17
N GLY A 242 8.68 13.33 0.54
CA GLY A 242 8.50 13.90 -0.81
C GLY A 242 8.28 12.89 -1.93
N ASN A 243 8.80 11.67 -1.82
CA ASN A 243 8.69 10.60 -2.82
C ASN A 243 7.87 9.37 -2.33
N GLY A 244 7.00 9.58 -1.36
CA GLY A 244 6.26 8.52 -0.67
C GLY A 244 5.40 7.64 -1.58
N CYS A 245 5.08 8.06 -2.81
CA CYS A 245 4.37 7.24 -3.79
C CYS A 245 5.29 6.14 -4.35
N ALA A 246 6.48 6.51 -4.80
CA ALA A 246 7.50 5.59 -5.30
C ALA A 246 7.99 4.64 -4.19
N GLU A 247 8.28 5.15 -3.00
CA GLU A 247 8.68 4.34 -1.83
C GLU A 247 7.61 3.29 -1.48
N ARG A 248 6.33 3.66 -1.51
CA ARG A 248 5.23 2.73 -1.25
C ARG A 248 5.13 1.65 -2.30
N PHE A 249 5.33 2.01 -3.57
CA PHE A 249 5.35 1.03 -4.65
C PHE A 249 6.53 0.06 -4.50
N ILE A 250 7.75 0.57 -4.27
CA ILE A 250 8.94 -0.26 -4.01
C ILE A 250 8.70 -1.22 -2.84
N ARG A 251 8.07 -0.76 -1.77
CA ARG A 251 7.72 -1.63 -0.66
C ARG A 251 6.78 -2.75 -1.09
N THR A 252 5.73 -2.43 -1.85
CA THR A 252 4.80 -3.43 -2.38
C THR A 252 5.53 -4.41 -3.31
N LEU A 253 6.41 -3.92 -4.16
CA LEU A 253 7.25 -4.73 -5.05
C LEU A 253 8.16 -5.69 -4.25
N LYS A 254 8.81 -5.20 -3.21
CA LYS A 254 9.67 -6.02 -2.34
C LYS A 254 8.87 -7.12 -1.64
N GLU A 255 7.75 -6.76 -1.03
CA GLU A 255 6.93 -7.69 -0.24
C GLU A 255 6.22 -8.74 -1.10
N ASN A 256 5.97 -8.47 -2.38
CA ASN A 256 5.20 -9.35 -3.26
C ASN A 256 6.01 -10.01 -4.38
N LEU A 257 7.24 -9.57 -4.63
CA LEU A 257 8.09 -10.14 -5.67
C LEU A 257 9.53 -10.34 -5.21
N LEU A 258 10.23 -9.26 -4.83
CA LEU A 258 11.69 -9.31 -4.68
C LEU A 258 12.16 -10.11 -3.47
N TRP A 259 11.36 -10.19 -2.41
CA TRP A 259 11.65 -10.99 -1.21
C TRP A 259 10.98 -12.37 -1.21
N VAL A 260 10.10 -12.62 -2.19
CA VAL A 260 9.32 -13.86 -2.25
C VAL A 260 10.06 -14.96 -2.99
N ARG A 261 10.85 -14.59 -4.01
CA ARG A 261 11.62 -15.55 -4.79
C ARG A 261 12.99 -15.02 -5.19
N PRO A 262 13.98 -15.89 -5.32
CA PRO A 262 15.27 -15.55 -5.95
C PRO A 262 15.12 -15.44 -7.47
N PHE A 263 16.07 -14.74 -8.09
CA PHE A 263 16.21 -14.63 -9.55
C PHE A 263 17.61 -15.09 -9.94
N ALA A 264 17.72 -15.92 -10.97
CA ALA A 264 19.01 -16.41 -11.44
C ALA A 264 19.75 -15.30 -12.21
N THR A 265 19.06 -14.61 -13.10
CA THR A 265 19.62 -13.59 -14.00
C THR A 265 18.87 -12.26 -13.93
N VAL A 266 19.48 -11.19 -14.49
CA VAL A 266 18.81 -9.88 -14.62
C VAL A 266 17.65 -9.95 -15.62
N GLU A 267 17.76 -10.76 -16.66
CA GLU A 267 16.70 -10.96 -17.66
C GLU A 267 15.48 -11.61 -17.05
N GLU A 268 15.67 -12.60 -16.17
CA GLU A 268 14.57 -13.20 -15.40
C GLU A 268 13.91 -12.16 -14.51
N LEU A 269 14.72 -11.34 -13.82
CA LEU A 269 14.22 -10.24 -12.99
C LEU A 269 13.43 -9.23 -13.85
N ARG A 270 13.94 -8.81 -15.03
CA ARG A 270 13.22 -7.90 -15.96
C ARG A 270 11.85 -8.44 -16.35
N SER A 271 11.81 -9.69 -16.77
CA SER A 271 10.56 -10.36 -17.14
C SER A 271 9.56 -10.39 -16.00
N ALA A 272 10.03 -10.71 -14.80
CA ALA A 272 9.20 -10.74 -13.58
C ALA A 272 8.70 -9.35 -13.18
N LEU A 273 9.52 -8.30 -13.32
CA LEU A 273 9.14 -6.91 -13.04
C LEU A 273 8.06 -6.42 -14.01
N ILE A 274 8.18 -6.74 -15.30
CA ILE A 274 7.16 -6.40 -16.32
C ILE A 274 5.83 -7.09 -16.01
N ALA A 275 5.87 -8.37 -15.68
CA ALA A 275 4.68 -9.12 -15.26
C ALA A 275 4.06 -8.52 -13.99
N PHE A 276 4.89 -8.17 -13.00
CA PHE A 276 4.44 -7.53 -11.78
C PHE A 276 3.80 -6.16 -12.04
N LYS A 277 4.41 -5.30 -12.89
CA LYS A 277 3.83 -4.01 -13.31
C LYS A 277 2.41 -4.19 -13.84
N ARG A 278 2.19 -5.16 -14.73
CA ARG A 278 0.86 -5.45 -15.32
C ARG A 278 -0.13 -5.89 -14.25
N THR A 279 0.24 -6.89 -13.44
CA THR A 279 -0.62 -7.42 -12.37
C THR A 279 -0.94 -6.33 -11.35
N TYR A 280 0.05 -5.55 -10.90
CA TYR A 280 -0.17 -4.45 -9.97
C TYR A 280 -1.13 -3.40 -10.53
N ASN A 281 -0.89 -2.91 -11.72
CA ASN A 281 -1.72 -1.87 -12.31
C ASN A 281 -3.18 -2.32 -12.51
N GLN A 282 -3.41 -3.60 -12.83
CA GLN A 282 -4.73 -4.14 -13.14
C GLN A 282 -5.49 -4.65 -11.91
N THR A 283 -4.80 -5.11 -10.86
CA THR A 283 -5.46 -5.86 -9.78
C THR A 283 -5.21 -5.31 -8.37
N TRP A 284 -4.20 -4.43 -8.17
CA TRP A 284 -3.92 -3.84 -6.86
C TRP A 284 -4.92 -2.74 -6.54
N ILE A 285 -5.86 -3.01 -5.63
CA ILE A 285 -6.88 -2.03 -5.23
C ILE A 285 -6.34 -1.04 -4.19
N ILE A 286 -6.70 0.23 -4.31
CA ILE A 286 -6.18 1.34 -3.50
C ILE A 286 -7.32 2.03 -2.75
N GLU A 287 -7.25 2.03 -1.41
CA GLU A 287 -8.32 2.58 -0.56
C GLU A 287 -8.61 4.06 -0.84
N ARG A 288 -7.58 4.90 -1.06
CA ARG A 288 -7.74 6.34 -1.36
C ARG A 288 -8.52 6.60 -2.64
N HIS A 289 -8.55 5.64 -3.56
CA HIS A 289 -9.28 5.70 -4.83
C HIS A 289 -10.62 4.93 -4.80
N GLY A 290 -11.19 4.75 -3.62
CA GLY A 290 -12.44 3.98 -3.48
C GLY A 290 -12.28 2.51 -3.83
N TYR A 291 -11.08 1.95 -3.65
CA TYR A 291 -10.71 0.58 -4.01
C TYR A 291 -10.67 0.29 -5.52
N LYS A 292 -10.53 1.32 -6.35
CA LYS A 292 -10.17 1.15 -7.76
C LYS A 292 -8.71 0.76 -7.91
N THR A 293 -8.39 0.08 -9.01
CA THR A 293 -7.00 -0.20 -9.39
C THR A 293 -6.35 1.02 -10.03
N PRO A 294 -5.01 1.11 -10.09
CA PRO A 294 -4.32 2.20 -10.81
C PRO A 294 -4.81 2.37 -12.25
N ALA A 295 -4.97 1.26 -12.99
CA ALA A 295 -5.47 1.30 -14.36
C ALA A 295 -6.90 1.84 -14.47
N GLN A 296 -7.79 1.47 -13.52
CA GLN A 296 -9.15 2.01 -13.48
C GLN A 296 -9.17 3.51 -13.18
N VAL A 297 -8.33 3.99 -12.25
CA VAL A 297 -8.22 5.42 -11.95
C VAL A 297 -7.79 6.20 -13.19
N ARG A 298 -6.79 5.70 -13.92
CA ARG A 298 -6.35 6.31 -15.17
C ARG A 298 -7.46 6.32 -16.22
N ALA A 299 -8.13 5.19 -16.43
CA ALA A 299 -9.20 5.08 -17.42
C ALA A 299 -10.35 6.06 -17.14
N ASP A 300 -10.75 6.20 -15.89
CA ASP A 300 -11.78 7.16 -15.47
C ASP A 300 -11.39 8.61 -15.81
N GLN A 301 -10.12 8.97 -15.62
CA GLN A 301 -9.65 10.32 -15.90
C GLN A 301 -9.50 10.63 -17.40
N ILE A 302 -9.03 9.64 -18.17
CA ILE A 302 -8.92 9.80 -19.64
C ILE A 302 -10.32 9.87 -20.25
N GLY A 303 -11.27 9.05 -19.79
CA GLY A 303 -12.65 9.07 -20.26
C GLY A 303 -13.43 10.33 -19.88
N GLN A 304 -12.95 11.12 -18.91
CA GLN A 304 -13.54 12.42 -18.52
C GLN A 304 -12.93 13.62 -19.26
N LEU A 305 -11.83 13.44 -19.99
CA LEU A 305 -11.29 14.51 -20.83
C LEU A 305 -12.25 14.74 -22.00
N PRO A 306 -12.72 15.99 -22.24
CA PRO A 306 -13.49 16.29 -23.43
C PRO A 306 -12.65 15.91 -24.65
N MET A 307 -13.23 15.13 -25.56
CA MET A 307 -12.60 14.89 -26.86
C MET A 307 -12.32 16.27 -27.47
N ALA A 308 -11.05 16.57 -27.70
CA ALA A 308 -10.68 17.77 -28.43
C ALA A 308 -11.37 17.70 -29.79
N ALA A 309 -12.24 18.69 -30.03
CA ALA A 309 -12.96 18.85 -31.27
C ALA A 309 -12.01 19.25 -32.42
#